data_885c24ca2c65ddff217e20cbb951d0f5
#
_entry.id   885c24ca2c65ddff217e20cbb951d0f5
#
_cell.length_a   1.000
_cell.length_b   1.000
_cell.length_c   1.000
_cell.angle_alpha   90.00
_cell.angle_beta   90.00
_cell.angle_gamma   90.00
#
_symmetry.space_group_name_H-M   'P 1'
#
loop_
_entity.id
_entity.type
_entity.pdbx_description
1 polymer ?
#
loop_
_entity_poly.entity_id
_entity_poly.type
_entity_poly.pdbx_seq_one_letter_code
_entity_poly.pdbx_strand_id
1 'polypeptide(L)'
;SPTVFADDDITVYLNEDELIFEQSPIIQNDSTLVPFRAIFENLDMVVQWFGDEQRVTAQKDDLTITLFIDENTMYVNDTSIELNTPPIIYNDYTLVPLRAVSESAGAEVFWDGDTHTVYIETDNESDFDDWGYEVLNLVNEERAKYNVAPLKWDDSLAALAESHCEDMIDRNFFAHNTPDGKTPFDRMKAAGISYSSAGENIAAGQSSPQNVMDSWMNSPGHRKNILNPDFEYIGVGLARGGSYGIYWAQEFATFK
;
A
#
# COMPACT_ATOMS: atom_id res chain seq x y z
N SER A 1 -38.62 -8.28 8.45
CA SER A 1 -37.73 -8.70 7.37
C SER A 1 -36.83 -7.54 7.02
N PRO A 2 -35.49 -7.68 7.03
CA PRO A 2 -34.60 -6.62 6.58
C PRO A 2 -34.86 -6.35 5.09
N THR A 3 -34.91 -5.07 4.74
CA THR A 3 -35.05 -4.66 3.34
C THR A 3 -33.68 -4.85 2.69
N VAL A 4 -33.57 -5.86 1.82
CA VAL A 4 -32.38 -6.06 0.98
C VAL A 4 -32.60 -5.28 -0.30
N PHE A 5 -31.75 -4.34 -0.58
CA PHE A 5 -31.68 -3.68 -1.88
C PHE A 5 -30.57 -4.38 -2.67
N ALA A 6 -30.91 -5.08 -3.73
CA ALA A 6 -29.94 -5.40 -4.77
C ALA A 6 -29.71 -4.10 -5.55
N ASP A 7 -28.54 -3.52 -5.40
CA ASP A 7 -28.13 -2.35 -6.17
C ASP A 7 -27.19 -2.83 -7.26
N ASP A 8 -27.67 -2.91 -8.51
CA ASP A 8 -26.87 -3.29 -9.68
C ASP A 8 -25.75 -2.28 -9.98
N ASP A 9 -25.66 -1.22 -9.16
CA ASP A 9 -24.78 -0.07 -9.36
C ASP A 9 -23.59 -0.01 -8.37
N ILE A 10 -23.37 -1.04 -7.50
CA ILE A 10 -22.21 -1.02 -6.60
C ILE A 10 -21.00 -1.58 -7.32
N THR A 11 -20.00 -0.73 -7.52
CA THR A 11 -18.71 -1.11 -8.05
C THR A 11 -17.71 -1.29 -6.91
N VAL A 12 -16.85 -2.30 -7.00
CA VAL A 12 -15.80 -2.56 -6.01
C VAL A 12 -14.47 -2.62 -6.72
N TYR A 13 -13.51 -1.83 -6.28
CA TYR A 13 -12.13 -1.88 -6.71
C TYR A 13 -11.25 -2.46 -5.60
N LEU A 14 -10.32 -3.34 -5.98
CA LEU A 14 -9.20 -3.74 -5.15
C LEU A 14 -7.94 -3.17 -5.78
N ASN A 15 -7.30 -2.26 -5.07
CA ASN A 15 -6.28 -1.39 -5.62
C ASN A 15 -6.82 -0.63 -6.85
N GLU A 16 -6.28 -0.85 -8.05
CA GLU A 16 -6.75 -0.23 -9.29
C GLU A 16 -7.67 -1.15 -10.11
N ASP A 17 -7.83 -2.42 -9.71
CA ASP A 17 -8.58 -3.43 -10.44
C ASP A 17 -10.04 -3.53 -10.01
N GLU A 18 -10.97 -3.47 -10.97
CA GLU A 18 -12.39 -3.68 -10.71
C GLU A 18 -12.67 -5.16 -10.42
N LEU A 19 -13.28 -5.44 -9.26
CA LEU A 19 -13.71 -6.80 -8.90
C LEU A 19 -15.04 -7.13 -9.56
N ILE A 20 -15.05 -8.18 -10.36
CA ILE A 20 -16.27 -8.68 -11.01
C ILE A 20 -16.86 -9.82 -10.18
N PHE A 21 -18.12 -9.70 -9.84
CA PHE A 21 -18.84 -10.68 -9.02
C PHE A 21 -19.87 -11.45 -9.84
N GLU A 22 -19.97 -12.78 -9.62
CA GLU A 22 -21.06 -13.60 -10.20
C GLU A 22 -22.43 -13.24 -9.60
N GLN A 23 -22.47 -12.91 -8.30
CA GLN A 23 -23.60 -12.33 -7.59
C GLN A 23 -23.23 -10.89 -7.21
N SER A 24 -23.93 -9.90 -7.74
CA SER A 24 -23.68 -8.49 -7.44
C SER A 24 -23.69 -8.20 -5.93
N PRO A 25 -22.84 -7.27 -5.46
CA PRO A 25 -22.90 -6.78 -4.09
C PRO A 25 -24.31 -6.33 -3.69
N ILE A 26 -24.65 -6.44 -2.41
CA ILE A 26 -25.92 -5.91 -1.87
C ILE A 26 -25.64 -5.03 -0.66
N ILE A 27 -26.54 -4.08 -0.39
CA ILE A 27 -26.52 -3.31 0.86
C ILE A 27 -27.57 -3.86 1.82
N GLN A 28 -27.15 -4.17 3.03
CA GLN A 28 -28.01 -4.57 4.14
C GLN A 28 -27.51 -3.91 5.42
N ASN A 29 -28.41 -3.20 6.14
CA ASN A 29 -28.10 -2.49 7.40
C ASN A 29 -26.83 -1.61 7.27
N ASP A 30 -26.75 -0.81 6.22
CA ASP A 30 -25.63 0.08 5.90
C ASP A 30 -24.28 -0.65 5.69
N SER A 31 -24.29 -1.95 5.44
CA SER A 31 -23.11 -2.75 5.12
C SER A 31 -23.20 -3.31 3.71
N THR A 32 -22.12 -3.20 2.96
CA THR A 32 -21.97 -3.87 1.67
C THR A 32 -21.60 -5.33 1.90
N LEU A 33 -22.42 -6.24 1.37
CA LEU A 33 -22.17 -7.68 1.40
C LEU A 33 -21.77 -8.16 0.02
N VAL A 34 -20.73 -9.00 -0.04
CA VAL A 34 -20.15 -9.53 -1.28
C VAL A 34 -19.91 -11.04 -1.19
N PRO A 35 -19.88 -11.76 -2.32
CA PRO A 35 -19.53 -13.17 -2.35
C PRO A 35 -18.17 -13.43 -1.69
N PHE A 36 -18.12 -14.31 -0.69
CA PHE A 36 -16.93 -14.50 0.13
C PHE A 36 -15.71 -14.96 -0.65
N ARG A 37 -15.88 -15.83 -1.67
CA ARG A 37 -14.75 -16.28 -2.48
C ARG A 37 -14.10 -15.14 -3.23
N ALA A 38 -14.92 -14.33 -3.88
CA ALA A 38 -14.41 -13.24 -4.69
C ALA A 38 -13.55 -12.26 -3.89
N ILE A 39 -13.97 -11.92 -2.65
CA ILE A 39 -13.20 -10.99 -1.84
C ILE A 39 -11.95 -11.65 -1.23
N PHE A 40 -12.08 -12.82 -0.64
CA PHE A 40 -10.95 -13.45 0.04
C PHE A 40 -9.87 -13.97 -0.93
N GLU A 41 -10.27 -14.54 -2.09
CA GLU A 41 -9.31 -15.02 -3.10
C GLU A 41 -8.54 -13.88 -3.74
N ASN A 42 -9.16 -12.71 -3.94
CA ASN A 42 -8.46 -11.51 -4.41
C ASN A 42 -7.58 -10.85 -3.33
N LEU A 43 -7.77 -11.18 -2.05
CA LEU A 43 -6.87 -10.82 -0.95
C LEU A 43 -5.78 -11.90 -0.72
N ASP A 44 -5.59 -12.82 -1.69
CA ASP A 44 -4.63 -13.94 -1.63
C ASP A 44 -4.85 -14.90 -0.46
N MET A 45 -6.11 -15.05 -0.01
CA MET A 45 -6.46 -15.97 1.07
C MET A 45 -7.00 -17.29 0.53
N VAL A 46 -6.61 -18.37 1.14
CA VAL A 46 -7.18 -19.70 0.88
C VAL A 46 -8.52 -19.83 1.62
N VAL A 47 -9.60 -20.11 0.87
CA VAL A 47 -10.95 -20.14 1.44
C VAL A 47 -11.53 -21.55 1.51
N GLN A 48 -12.30 -21.82 2.55
CA GLN A 48 -13.03 -23.06 2.75
C GLN A 48 -14.46 -22.78 3.23
N TRP A 49 -15.41 -23.54 2.70
CA TRP A 49 -16.80 -23.57 3.14
C TRP A 49 -17.13 -24.88 3.83
N PHE A 50 -17.65 -24.83 5.04
CA PHE A 50 -18.09 -25.97 5.83
C PHE A 50 -19.63 -25.95 5.94
N GLY A 51 -20.30 -26.66 5.03
CA GLY A 51 -21.76 -26.60 4.89
C GLY A 51 -22.51 -27.08 6.13
N ASP A 52 -22.05 -28.13 6.80
CA ASP A 52 -22.68 -28.68 8.00
C ASP A 52 -22.61 -27.70 9.21
N GLU A 53 -21.58 -26.85 9.24
CA GLU A 53 -21.37 -25.85 10.29
C GLU A 53 -21.84 -24.45 9.86
N GLN A 54 -22.25 -24.27 8.60
CA GLN A 54 -22.55 -22.99 7.97
C GLN A 54 -21.43 -21.96 8.22
N ARG A 55 -20.19 -22.39 8.03
CA ARG A 55 -18.99 -21.66 8.38
C ARG A 55 -18.11 -21.41 7.15
N VAL A 56 -17.57 -20.19 7.05
CA VAL A 56 -16.51 -19.79 6.13
C VAL A 56 -15.22 -19.63 6.92
N THR A 57 -14.12 -20.14 6.38
CA THR A 57 -12.77 -19.79 6.84
C THR A 57 -11.95 -19.27 5.67
N ALA A 58 -11.15 -18.23 5.93
CA ALA A 58 -10.15 -17.71 5.01
C ALA A 58 -8.79 -17.66 5.73
N GLN A 59 -7.72 -18.09 5.08
CA GLN A 59 -6.40 -18.20 5.68
C GLN A 59 -5.32 -17.66 4.74
N LYS A 60 -4.41 -16.85 5.31
CA LYS A 60 -3.18 -16.39 4.67
C LYS A 60 -2.09 -16.31 5.76
N ASP A 61 -0.98 -17.00 5.56
CA ASP A 61 0.10 -17.11 6.54
C ASP A 61 -0.41 -17.50 7.94
N ASP A 62 -0.15 -16.67 8.96
CA ASP A 62 -0.60 -16.86 10.33
C ASP A 62 -1.98 -16.23 10.62
N LEU A 63 -2.63 -15.64 9.60
CA LEU A 63 -3.95 -15.02 9.72
C LEU A 63 -5.05 -16.01 9.33
N THR A 64 -6.02 -16.20 10.21
CA THR A 64 -7.25 -16.97 9.95
C THR A 64 -8.47 -16.12 10.29
N ILE A 65 -9.36 -15.95 9.32
CA ILE A 65 -10.66 -15.29 9.49
C ILE A 65 -11.75 -16.34 9.44
N THR A 66 -12.62 -16.37 10.44
CA THR A 66 -13.72 -17.33 10.55
C THR A 66 -15.04 -16.58 10.74
N LEU A 67 -16.05 -16.93 9.92
CA LEU A 67 -17.39 -16.37 9.97
C LEU A 67 -18.42 -17.51 9.99
N PHE A 68 -19.53 -17.27 10.65
CA PHE A 68 -20.69 -18.18 10.67
C PHE A 68 -21.91 -17.46 10.08
N ILE A 69 -22.72 -18.20 9.31
CA ILE A 69 -23.94 -17.63 8.72
C ILE A 69 -24.91 -17.23 9.82
N ASP A 70 -25.54 -16.06 9.64
CA ASP A 70 -26.51 -15.44 10.56
C ASP A 70 -25.94 -15.07 11.95
N GLU A 71 -24.62 -15.14 12.15
CA GLU A 71 -23.98 -14.72 13.40
C GLU A 71 -23.28 -13.36 13.26
N ASN A 72 -23.54 -12.46 14.23
CA ASN A 72 -22.95 -11.12 14.30
C ASN A 72 -21.52 -11.13 14.90
N THR A 73 -20.85 -12.26 14.87
CA THR A 73 -19.49 -12.39 15.39
C THR A 73 -18.61 -13.10 14.36
N MET A 74 -17.48 -12.49 14.04
CA MET A 74 -16.42 -13.17 13.34
C MET A 74 -15.19 -13.33 14.23
N TYR A 75 -14.30 -14.21 13.85
CA TYR A 75 -13.06 -14.46 14.58
C TYR A 75 -11.87 -14.18 13.66
N VAL A 76 -10.92 -13.41 14.19
CA VAL A 76 -9.61 -13.18 13.57
C VAL A 76 -8.58 -13.85 14.47
N ASN A 77 -8.07 -14.99 14.05
CA ASN A 77 -7.34 -15.93 14.90
C ASN A 77 -8.20 -16.27 16.14
N ASP A 78 -7.71 -15.95 17.34
CA ASP A 78 -8.42 -16.18 18.61
C ASP A 78 -9.22 -14.96 19.11
N THR A 79 -9.29 -13.88 18.32
CA THR A 79 -9.97 -12.64 18.71
C THR A 79 -11.35 -12.54 18.06
N SER A 80 -12.39 -12.34 18.87
CA SER A 80 -13.76 -12.10 18.39
C SER A 80 -13.97 -10.64 18.01
N ILE A 81 -14.62 -10.41 16.87
CA ILE A 81 -15.01 -9.09 16.36
C ILE A 81 -16.52 -9.08 16.13
N GLU A 82 -17.21 -8.06 16.64
CA GLU A 82 -18.64 -7.90 16.43
C GLU A 82 -18.92 -7.29 15.05
N LEU A 83 -19.85 -7.87 14.31
CA LEU A 83 -20.27 -7.44 12.98
C LEU A 83 -21.57 -6.64 13.06
N ASN A 84 -21.64 -5.53 12.34
CA ASN A 84 -22.89 -4.77 12.18
C ASN A 84 -23.96 -5.56 11.41
N THR A 85 -23.51 -6.39 10.46
CA THR A 85 -24.37 -7.24 9.63
C THR A 85 -23.74 -8.62 9.53
N PRO A 86 -24.46 -9.71 9.83
CA PRO A 86 -23.94 -11.05 9.75
C PRO A 86 -23.72 -11.48 8.29
N PRO A 87 -22.85 -12.48 8.04
CA PRO A 87 -22.85 -13.21 6.78
C PRO A 87 -24.19 -13.88 6.51
N ILE A 88 -24.62 -13.91 5.27
CA ILE A 88 -25.90 -14.51 4.86
C ILE A 88 -25.74 -15.41 3.64
N ILE A 89 -26.73 -16.28 3.42
CA ILE A 89 -26.92 -16.97 2.13
C ILE A 89 -27.98 -16.19 1.34
N TYR A 90 -27.61 -15.74 0.15
CA TYR A 90 -28.48 -15.00 -0.76
C TYR A 90 -28.30 -15.50 -2.19
N ASN A 91 -29.38 -15.91 -2.85
CA ASN A 91 -29.37 -16.50 -4.21
C ASN A 91 -28.34 -17.64 -4.37
N ASP A 92 -28.23 -18.53 -3.39
CA ASP A 92 -27.26 -19.63 -3.32
C ASP A 92 -25.78 -19.20 -3.17
N TYR A 93 -25.52 -17.91 -2.95
CA TYR A 93 -24.19 -17.38 -2.64
C TYR A 93 -24.07 -17.05 -1.15
N THR A 94 -22.94 -17.36 -0.58
CA THR A 94 -22.58 -16.90 0.76
C THR A 94 -21.96 -15.50 0.66
N LEU A 95 -22.66 -14.50 1.23
CA LEU A 95 -22.22 -13.12 1.25
C LEU A 95 -21.67 -12.75 2.62
N VAL A 96 -20.58 -11.99 2.63
CA VAL A 96 -19.88 -11.53 3.84
C VAL A 96 -19.76 -10.00 3.86
N PRO A 97 -19.71 -9.35 5.05
CA PRO A 97 -19.54 -7.91 5.15
C PRO A 97 -18.16 -7.49 4.62
N LEU A 98 -18.13 -6.83 3.46
CA LEU A 98 -16.91 -6.48 2.73
C LEU A 98 -15.90 -5.75 3.60
N ARG A 99 -16.30 -4.65 4.25
CA ARG A 99 -15.40 -3.83 5.08
C ARG A 99 -14.77 -4.65 6.20
N ALA A 100 -15.59 -5.38 6.96
CA ALA A 100 -15.10 -6.12 8.12
C ALA A 100 -14.07 -7.19 7.74
N VAL A 101 -14.31 -7.92 6.62
CA VAL A 101 -13.37 -8.97 6.18
C VAL A 101 -12.11 -8.39 5.55
N SER A 102 -12.23 -7.30 4.75
CA SER A 102 -11.07 -6.67 4.11
C SER A 102 -10.15 -5.97 5.13
N GLU A 103 -10.71 -5.20 6.07
CA GLU A 103 -9.93 -4.57 7.14
C GLU A 103 -9.27 -5.60 8.06
N SER A 104 -9.94 -6.74 8.32
CA SER A 104 -9.35 -7.84 9.09
C SER A 104 -8.23 -8.58 8.34
N ALA A 105 -8.21 -8.49 7.03
CA ALA A 105 -7.13 -8.98 6.18
C ALA A 105 -6.01 -7.96 5.98
N GLY A 106 -6.08 -6.79 6.63
CA GLY A 106 -5.05 -5.75 6.58
C GLY A 106 -5.27 -4.70 5.50
N ALA A 107 -6.40 -4.71 4.79
CA ALA A 107 -6.72 -3.71 3.78
C ALA A 107 -7.39 -2.46 4.39
N GLU A 108 -7.27 -1.32 3.73
CA GLU A 108 -8.08 -0.13 3.98
C GLU A 108 -9.31 -0.12 3.07
N VAL A 109 -10.47 0.35 3.58
CA VAL A 109 -11.73 0.34 2.82
C VAL A 109 -12.38 1.71 2.83
N PHE A 110 -12.55 2.29 1.63
CA PHE A 110 -13.22 3.58 1.41
C PHE A 110 -14.54 3.37 0.68
N TRP A 111 -15.55 4.18 1.01
CA TRP A 111 -16.84 4.21 0.34
C TRP A 111 -17.07 5.59 -0.27
N ASP A 112 -17.31 5.63 -1.57
CA ASP A 112 -17.79 6.82 -2.28
C ASP A 112 -19.31 6.71 -2.49
N GLY A 113 -20.05 7.49 -1.72
CA GLY A 113 -21.52 7.49 -1.78
C GLY A 113 -22.10 8.19 -3.00
N ASP A 114 -21.34 9.02 -3.70
CA ASP A 114 -21.79 9.72 -4.90
C ASP A 114 -21.74 8.80 -6.13
N THR A 115 -20.78 7.91 -6.17
CA THR A 115 -20.58 6.95 -7.27
C THR A 115 -20.99 5.53 -6.92
N HIS A 116 -21.42 5.26 -5.68
CA HIS A 116 -21.68 3.93 -5.13
C HIS A 116 -20.51 2.97 -5.31
N THR A 117 -19.29 3.47 -5.06
CA THR A 117 -18.06 2.71 -5.27
C THR A 117 -17.36 2.40 -3.95
N VAL A 118 -16.93 1.15 -3.80
CA VAL A 118 -16.03 0.71 -2.71
C VAL A 118 -14.63 0.61 -3.27
N TYR A 119 -13.68 1.22 -2.60
CA TYR A 119 -12.25 1.05 -2.86
C TYR A 119 -11.64 0.27 -1.71
N ILE A 120 -10.93 -0.80 -2.04
CA ILE A 120 -10.16 -1.62 -1.12
C ILE A 120 -8.70 -1.45 -1.50
N GLU A 121 -7.90 -0.94 -0.58
CA GLU A 121 -6.47 -0.78 -0.76
C GLU A 121 -5.74 -1.76 0.15
N THR A 122 -4.99 -2.67 -0.44
CA THR A 122 -4.14 -3.59 0.30
C THR A 122 -2.72 -3.07 0.32
N ASP A 123 -2.07 -3.28 1.45
CA ASP A 123 -0.63 -3.17 1.53
C ASP A 123 0.00 -4.38 0.81
N ASN A 124 0.09 -4.32 -0.50
CA ASN A 124 0.81 -5.34 -1.25
C ASN A 124 2.31 -5.10 -1.06
N GLU A 125 3.02 -6.01 -0.41
CA GLU A 125 4.49 -5.94 -0.34
C GLU A 125 5.09 -5.92 -1.76
N SER A 126 4.43 -6.58 -2.74
CA SER A 126 4.87 -6.54 -4.16
C SER A 126 4.73 -5.15 -4.79
N ASP A 127 3.69 -4.38 -4.45
CA ASP A 127 3.54 -3.01 -4.96
C ASP A 127 4.60 -2.09 -4.32
N PHE A 128 4.98 -2.38 -3.08
CA PHE A 128 6.00 -1.63 -2.37
C PHE A 128 7.38 -1.80 -2.99
N ASP A 129 7.69 -2.98 -3.49
CA ASP A 129 8.94 -3.26 -4.21
C ASP A 129 9.01 -2.49 -5.53
N ASP A 130 7.87 -2.27 -6.20
CA ASP A 130 7.79 -1.53 -7.46
C ASP A 130 7.72 -0.01 -7.28
N TRP A 131 7.34 0.50 -6.11
CA TRP A 131 7.19 1.94 -5.84
C TRP A 131 8.49 2.73 -6.03
N GLY A 132 9.64 2.11 -5.79
CA GLY A 132 10.94 2.71 -6.09
C GLY A 132 11.12 3.00 -7.58
N TYR A 133 10.73 2.05 -8.42
CA TYR A 133 10.77 2.20 -9.89
C TYR A 133 9.70 3.17 -10.40
N GLU A 134 8.54 3.21 -9.77
CA GLU A 134 7.49 4.19 -10.10
C GLU A 134 7.97 5.61 -9.82
N VAL A 135 8.59 5.85 -8.68
CA VAL A 135 9.22 7.15 -8.37
C VAL A 135 10.29 7.50 -9.39
N LEU A 136 11.14 6.55 -9.85
CA LEU A 136 12.11 6.79 -10.93
C LEU A 136 11.41 7.26 -12.22
N ASN A 137 10.30 6.61 -12.59
CA ASN A 137 9.53 6.98 -13.78
C ASN A 137 8.99 8.42 -13.65
N LEU A 138 8.37 8.77 -12.52
CA LEU A 138 7.88 10.12 -12.24
C LEU A 138 9.01 11.17 -12.25
N VAL A 139 10.17 10.85 -11.67
CA VAL A 139 11.37 11.69 -11.73
C VAL A 139 11.78 11.95 -13.18
N ASN A 140 11.82 10.92 -14.01
CA ASN A 140 12.23 11.04 -15.40
C ASN A 140 11.20 11.79 -16.26
N GLU A 141 9.91 11.69 -15.95
CA GLU A 141 8.88 12.53 -16.56
C GLU A 141 9.08 14.01 -16.22
N GLU A 142 9.36 14.33 -14.95
CA GLU A 142 9.66 15.70 -14.55
C GLU A 142 10.94 16.21 -15.22
N ARG A 143 12.00 15.43 -15.24
CA ARG A 143 13.27 15.79 -15.91
C ARG A 143 13.06 16.08 -17.41
N ALA A 144 12.23 15.28 -18.07
CA ALA A 144 11.90 15.50 -19.49
C ALA A 144 11.19 16.84 -19.72
N LYS A 145 10.26 17.27 -18.84
CA LYS A 145 9.58 18.57 -18.92
C LYS A 145 10.55 19.75 -18.87
N TYR A 146 11.73 19.57 -18.23
CA TYR A 146 12.78 20.58 -18.11
C TYR A 146 13.98 20.35 -19.04
N ASN A 147 13.88 19.42 -20.00
CA ASN A 147 14.95 19.04 -20.92
C ASN A 147 16.24 18.59 -20.22
N VAL A 148 16.10 17.90 -19.08
CA VAL A 148 17.21 17.25 -18.35
C VAL A 148 17.25 15.78 -18.72
N ALA A 149 18.44 15.20 -18.89
CA ALA A 149 18.62 13.79 -19.24
C ALA A 149 18.01 12.87 -18.17
N PRO A 150 17.39 11.73 -18.55
CA PRO A 150 16.81 10.80 -17.60
C PRO A 150 17.89 10.16 -16.72
N LEU A 151 17.52 9.85 -15.48
CA LEU A 151 18.32 9.08 -14.54
C LEU A 151 18.16 7.58 -14.80
N LYS A 152 19.19 6.81 -14.45
CA LYS A 152 19.21 5.35 -14.47
C LYS A 152 19.10 4.82 -13.05
N TRP A 153 18.43 3.70 -12.90
CA TRP A 153 18.37 2.99 -11.62
C TRP A 153 19.73 2.41 -11.23
N ASP A 154 20.01 2.45 -9.93
CA ASP A 154 21.17 1.78 -9.34
C ASP A 154 20.78 1.10 -8.02
N ASP A 155 20.93 -0.23 -7.96
CA ASP A 155 20.52 -1.04 -6.82
C ASP A 155 21.30 -0.72 -5.53
N SER A 156 22.55 -0.28 -5.65
CA SER A 156 23.36 0.08 -4.48
C SER A 156 22.90 1.39 -3.84
N LEU A 157 22.44 2.35 -4.65
CA LEU A 157 21.81 3.57 -4.18
C LEU A 157 20.42 3.28 -3.58
N ALA A 158 19.65 2.36 -4.17
CA ALA A 158 18.34 1.97 -3.65
C ALA A 158 18.47 1.30 -2.27
N ALA A 159 19.37 0.32 -2.13
CA ALA A 159 19.64 -0.33 -0.84
C ALA A 159 20.13 0.66 0.22
N LEU A 160 20.93 1.67 -0.17
CA LEU A 160 21.37 2.71 0.75
C LEU A 160 20.20 3.59 1.21
N ALA A 161 19.31 3.97 0.30
CA ALA A 161 18.12 4.75 0.58
C ALA A 161 17.16 4.00 1.51
N GLU A 162 16.90 2.73 1.24
CA GLU A 162 16.07 1.85 2.08
C GLU A 162 16.63 1.72 3.49
N SER A 163 17.92 1.38 3.62
CA SER A 163 18.60 1.28 4.92
C SER A 163 18.55 2.58 5.73
N HIS A 164 18.52 3.76 5.07
CA HIS A 164 18.34 5.02 5.77
C HIS A 164 16.88 5.21 6.24
N CYS A 165 15.89 4.79 5.47
CA CYS A 165 14.48 4.79 5.88
C CYS A 165 14.27 3.89 7.10
N GLU A 166 14.82 2.67 7.09
CA GLU A 166 14.80 1.75 8.23
C GLU A 166 15.47 2.36 9.47
N ASP A 167 16.65 2.98 9.32
CA ASP A 167 17.36 3.62 10.41
C ASP A 167 16.58 4.80 11.03
N MET A 168 15.87 5.58 10.19
CA MET A 168 14.98 6.64 10.67
C MET A 168 13.82 6.08 11.52
N ILE A 169 13.28 4.94 11.15
CA ILE A 169 12.22 4.23 11.89
C ILE A 169 12.78 3.67 13.19
N ASP A 170 13.84 2.86 13.13
CA ASP A 170 14.39 2.10 14.25
C ASP A 170 14.91 3.01 15.36
N ARG A 171 15.51 4.13 15.00
CA ARG A 171 16.07 5.11 15.94
C ARG A 171 15.17 6.32 16.18
N ASN A 172 13.95 6.30 15.59
CA ASN A 172 12.91 7.34 15.76
C ASN A 172 13.43 8.76 15.51
N PHE A 173 13.94 9.00 14.31
CA PHE A 173 14.34 10.34 13.84
C PHE A 173 13.90 10.58 12.40
N PHE A 174 13.91 11.84 11.96
CA PHE A 174 13.69 12.23 10.56
C PHE A 174 14.68 13.33 10.18
N ALA A 175 15.79 12.97 9.58
CA ALA A 175 16.85 13.89 9.17
C ALA A 175 17.79 13.23 8.16
N HIS A 176 18.48 14.06 7.34
CA HIS A 176 19.55 13.59 6.46
C HIS A 176 20.72 12.96 7.22
N ASN A 177 21.10 13.56 8.36
CA ASN A 177 22.17 13.03 9.19
C ASN A 177 21.59 12.07 10.25
N THR A 178 22.28 10.98 10.47
CA THR A 178 21.96 10.05 11.56
C THR A 178 22.21 10.68 12.94
N PRO A 179 21.59 10.16 14.02
CA PRO A 179 21.80 10.67 15.37
C PRO A 179 23.26 10.63 15.86
N ASP A 180 24.07 9.74 15.31
CA ASP A 180 25.52 9.66 15.56
C ASP A 180 26.35 10.53 14.59
N GLY A 181 25.69 11.39 13.79
CA GLY A 181 26.31 12.44 13.00
C GLY A 181 26.83 12.02 11.61
N LYS A 182 26.49 10.81 11.12
CA LYS A 182 26.85 10.39 9.76
C LYS A 182 25.99 11.12 8.74
N THR A 183 26.63 11.72 7.78
CA THR A 183 26.00 12.38 6.63
C THR A 183 25.59 11.36 5.57
N PRO A 184 24.71 11.70 4.59
CA PRO A 184 24.45 10.85 3.42
C PRO A 184 25.74 10.42 2.70
N PHE A 185 26.70 11.33 2.60
CA PHE A 185 27.99 11.09 1.96
C PHE A 185 28.88 10.10 2.74
N ASP A 186 28.80 10.10 4.08
CA ASP A 186 29.48 9.12 4.92
C ASP A 186 28.83 7.73 4.75
N ARG A 187 27.52 7.66 4.59
CA ARG A 187 26.80 6.41 4.30
C ARG A 187 27.19 5.86 2.93
N MET A 188 27.22 6.70 1.88
CA MET A 188 27.68 6.29 0.55
C MET A 188 29.11 5.73 0.59
N LYS A 189 30.00 6.42 1.28
CA LYS A 189 31.39 5.97 1.44
C LYS A 189 31.48 4.65 2.19
N ALA A 190 30.71 4.46 3.24
CA ALA A 190 30.67 3.21 4.00
C ALA A 190 30.13 2.04 3.17
N ALA A 191 29.18 2.31 2.26
CA ALA A 191 28.67 1.34 1.29
C ALA A 191 29.61 1.09 0.10
N GLY A 192 30.78 1.73 0.06
CA GLY A 192 31.74 1.57 -1.04
C GLY A 192 31.39 2.31 -2.32
N ILE A 193 30.43 3.23 -2.27
CA ILE A 193 29.96 4.01 -3.43
C ILE A 193 30.93 5.18 -3.65
N SER A 194 31.62 5.17 -4.81
CA SER A 194 32.51 6.23 -5.26
C SER A 194 31.82 7.14 -6.27
N TYR A 195 31.67 8.41 -5.96
CA TYR A 195 30.94 9.36 -6.78
C TYR A 195 31.76 10.63 -7.07
N SER A 196 31.40 11.33 -8.15
CA SER A 196 31.88 12.68 -8.49
C SER A 196 30.84 13.75 -8.06
N SER A 197 29.57 13.40 -8.10
CA SER A 197 28.45 14.22 -7.64
C SER A 197 27.45 13.33 -6.92
N ALA A 198 26.85 13.81 -5.82
CA ALA A 198 25.85 13.07 -5.06
C ALA A 198 24.86 14.02 -4.36
N GLY A 199 23.67 13.51 -4.04
CA GLY A 199 22.63 14.22 -3.32
C GLY A 199 21.59 13.29 -2.75
N GLU A 200 20.82 13.78 -1.78
CA GLU A 200 19.74 13.02 -1.13
C GLU A 200 18.48 13.87 -0.99
N ASN A 201 17.34 13.25 -1.20
CA ASN A 201 16.02 13.75 -0.77
C ASN A 201 15.42 12.75 0.21
N ILE A 202 14.76 13.24 1.26
CA ILE A 202 13.97 12.41 2.17
C ILE A 202 12.56 12.97 2.32
N ALA A 203 11.60 12.09 2.59
CA ALA A 203 10.22 12.45 2.91
C ALA A 203 9.62 11.42 3.87
N ALA A 204 8.51 11.77 4.53
CA ALA A 204 7.80 10.86 5.41
C ALA A 204 6.31 11.22 5.47
N GLY A 205 5.45 10.20 5.53
CA GLY A 205 4.00 10.34 5.65
C GLY A 205 3.24 10.35 4.33
N GLN A 206 3.92 10.33 3.19
CA GLN A 206 3.25 10.22 1.88
C GLN A 206 2.89 8.76 1.61
N SER A 207 1.64 8.54 1.17
CA SER A 207 1.06 7.21 1.04
C SER A 207 1.22 6.59 -0.36
N SER A 208 1.81 7.30 -1.32
CA SER A 208 2.02 6.80 -2.68
C SER A 208 3.22 7.46 -3.36
N PRO A 209 3.78 6.85 -4.44
CA PRO A 209 4.80 7.43 -5.30
C PRO A 209 4.44 8.81 -5.83
N GLN A 210 3.20 9.02 -6.29
CA GLN A 210 2.74 10.31 -6.77
C GLN A 210 2.75 11.37 -5.66
N ASN A 211 2.24 11.03 -4.47
CA ASN A 211 2.16 11.96 -3.34
C ASN A 211 3.55 12.40 -2.87
N VAL A 212 4.52 11.48 -2.80
CA VAL A 212 5.89 11.84 -2.43
C VAL A 212 6.57 12.68 -3.49
N MET A 213 6.34 12.34 -4.78
CA MET A 213 6.90 13.10 -5.90
C MET A 213 6.36 14.53 -5.93
N ASP A 214 5.05 14.73 -5.73
CA ASP A 214 4.43 16.06 -5.62
C ASP A 214 5.02 16.87 -4.46
N SER A 215 5.22 16.23 -3.30
CA SER A 215 5.86 16.86 -2.13
C SER A 215 7.28 17.33 -2.46
N TRP A 216 8.08 16.49 -3.09
CA TRP A 216 9.46 16.84 -3.46
C TRP A 216 9.51 17.94 -4.52
N MET A 217 8.65 17.88 -5.55
CA MET A 217 8.62 18.89 -6.61
C MET A 217 8.11 20.26 -6.14
N ASN A 218 7.28 20.29 -5.10
CA ASN A 218 6.84 21.54 -4.46
C ASN A 218 7.87 22.13 -3.49
N SER A 219 8.93 21.40 -3.14
CA SER A 219 10.02 21.87 -2.30
C SER A 219 11.22 22.31 -3.15
N PRO A 220 11.66 23.59 -3.09
CA PRO A 220 12.75 24.08 -3.94
C PRO A 220 14.07 23.31 -3.78
N GLY A 221 14.38 22.83 -2.57
CA GLY A 221 15.59 22.07 -2.29
C GLY A 221 15.55 20.68 -2.92
N HIS A 222 14.46 19.94 -2.72
CA HIS A 222 14.27 18.59 -3.27
C HIS A 222 14.17 18.63 -4.80
N ARG A 223 13.38 19.57 -5.34
CA ARG A 223 13.28 19.79 -6.78
C ARG A 223 14.61 20.07 -7.44
N LYS A 224 15.50 20.81 -6.78
CA LYS A 224 16.83 21.10 -7.29
C LYS A 224 17.65 19.81 -7.47
N ASN A 225 17.53 18.84 -6.57
CA ASN A 225 18.19 17.54 -6.72
C ASN A 225 17.59 16.75 -7.88
N ILE A 226 16.26 16.67 -7.95
CA ILE A 226 15.54 15.94 -9.03
C ILE A 226 15.91 16.47 -10.41
N LEU A 227 16.04 17.77 -10.57
CA LEU A 227 16.34 18.43 -11.84
C LEU A 227 17.84 18.71 -12.04
N ASN A 228 18.72 18.20 -11.18
CA ASN A 228 20.15 18.43 -11.32
C ASN A 228 20.71 17.67 -12.53
N PRO A 229 21.30 18.37 -13.54
CA PRO A 229 21.85 17.74 -14.72
C PRO A 229 23.15 16.96 -14.46
N ASP A 230 23.80 17.19 -13.30
CA ASP A 230 25.04 16.53 -12.94
C ASP A 230 24.82 15.12 -12.37
N PHE A 231 23.57 14.70 -12.15
CA PHE A 231 23.25 13.34 -11.71
C PHE A 231 22.90 12.45 -12.90
N GLU A 232 23.43 11.21 -12.87
CA GLU A 232 23.19 10.18 -13.88
C GLU A 232 22.41 8.98 -13.34
N TYR A 233 22.49 8.73 -12.02
CA TYR A 233 21.89 7.57 -11.36
C TYR A 233 21.05 8.00 -10.16
N ILE A 234 20.05 7.17 -9.88
CA ILE A 234 19.17 7.29 -8.71
C ILE A 234 18.91 5.90 -8.14
N GLY A 235 18.82 5.82 -6.81
CA GLY A 235 18.16 4.75 -6.10
C GLY A 235 17.08 5.34 -5.22
N VAL A 236 15.93 4.70 -5.17
CA VAL A 236 14.82 5.08 -4.29
C VAL A 236 14.59 3.94 -3.32
N GLY A 237 14.57 4.26 -2.05
CA GLY A 237 14.24 3.34 -0.97
C GLY A 237 13.09 3.88 -0.14
N LEU A 238 12.32 2.98 0.42
CA LEU A 238 11.21 3.29 1.31
C LEU A 238 11.07 2.20 2.37
N ALA A 239 10.50 2.56 3.52
CA ALA A 239 10.23 1.63 4.60
C ALA A 239 8.94 2.01 5.33
N ARG A 240 8.16 1.00 5.75
CA ARG A 240 6.94 1.17 6.53
C ARG A 240 7.22 1.06 8.02
N GLY A 241 6.61 1.94 8.80
CA GLY A 241 6.69 1.94 10.26
C GLY A 241 6.91 3.31 10.85
N GLY A 242 7.26 3.34 12.14
CA GLY A 242 7.54 4.58 12.86
C GLY A 242 6.35 5.54 12.96
N SER A 243 6.65 6.79 13.34
CA SER A 243 5.60 7.79 13.64
C SER A 243 4.90 8.36 12.41
N TYR A 244 5.48 8.21 11.22
CA TYR A 244 4.94 8.75 9.97
C TYR A 244 4.33 7.69 9.05
N GLY A 245 4.37 6.41 9.42
CA GLY A 245 3.83 5.29 8.65
C GLY A 245 4.72 4.86 7.48
N ILE A 246 5.12 5.76 6.60
CA ILE A 246 6.03 5.48 5.47
C ILE A 246 7.14 6.52 5.45
N TYR A 247 8.38 6.07 5.25
CA TYR A 247 9.57 6.89 5.06
C TYR A 247 10.13 6.64 3.67
N TRP A 248 10.62 7.70 3.01
CA TRP A 248 11.12 7.68 1.64
C TRP A 248 12.48 8.34 1.56
N ALA A 249 13.37 7.80 0.76
CA ALA A 249 14.63 8.42 0.41
C ALA A 249 14.95 8.25 -1.08
N GLN A 250 15.55 9.28 -1.67
CA GLN A 250 16.16 9.25 -3.00
C GLN A 250 17.65 9.53 -2.81
N GLU A 251 18.48 8.62 -3.28
CA GLU A 251 19.93 8.82 -3.38
C GLU A 251 20.32 9.05 -4.83
N PHE A 252 20.99 10.15 -5.10
CA PHE A 252 21.43 10.54 -6.44
C PHE A 252 22.96 10.47 -6.54
N ALA A 253 23.48 10.01 -7.67
CA ALA A 253 24.92 10.00 -7.91
C ALA A 253 25.29 10.10 -9.39
N THR A 254 26.53 10.55 -9.61
CA THR A 254 27.32 10.27 -10.80
C THR A 254 28.61 9.59 -10.33
N PHE A 255 28.84 8.39 -10.78
CA PHE A 255 29.98 7.60 -10.33
C PHE A 255 31.32 8.13 -10.90
N LYS A 256 32.43 7.77 -10.24
CA LYS A 256 33.80 8.08 -10.69
C LYS A 256 34.34 7.02 -11.63
#